data_ec6ec4a2b723946bdc3e2005ba66f7df
#
_entry.id   ec6ec4a2b723946bdc3e2005ba66f7df
#
_cell.length_a   1.000
_cell.length_b   1.000
_cell.length_c   1.000
_cell.angle_alpha   90.00
_cell.angle_beta   90.00
_cell.angle_gamma   90.00
#
_symmetry.space_group_name_H-M   'P 1'
#
loop_
_entity.id
_entity.type
_entity.pdbx_description
1 polymer ?
#
loop_
_entity_poly.entity_id
_entity_poly.type
_entity_poly.pdbx_seq_one_letter_code
_entity_poly.pdbx_strand_id
1 'polypeptide(L)'
;MGHDAIIVTGAVDTGKTTLLRALAQTGILPHERVVVVDAGDELHLTRLRVITQAGWEDTEEPDGLRQALRRRPDRLIVGELRGTRLLDYLEIGLTTSLGLLATLPLRQPEDFVDHIRALLPRRQWALPEDMVAAQISQGVDLLIAMQRDKRGRRRVARVVQPLPDGTVRTAFAD
;
A
#
# COMPACT_ATOMS: atom_id res chain seq x y z
N MET A 1 -2.31 14.34 -7.22
CA MET A 1 -2.15 13.51 -6.03
C MET A 1 -1.16 14.22 -5.12
N GLY A 2 -1.55 14.48 -3.87
CA GLY A 2 -0.65 14.98 -2.84
C GLY A 2 0.35 13.91 -2.40
N HIS A 3 0.82 14.00 -1.19
CA HIS A 3 1.68 12.99 -0.57
C HIS A 3 0.82 11.87 0.09
N ASP A 4 -0.17 11.35 -0.63
CA ASP A 4 -1.12 10.39 -0.09
C ASP A 4 -0.54 8.98 -0.05
N ALA A 5 -0.84 8.25 1.03
CA ALA A 5 -0.55 6.84 1.19
C ALA A 5 -1.80 6.01 0.86
N ILE A 6 -1.76 5.30 -0.28
CA ILE A 6 -2.91 4.56 -0.81
C ILE A 6 -2.57 3.06 -0.92
N ILE A 7 -3.44 2.21 -0.39
CA ILE A 7 -3.32 0.77 -0.53
C ILE A 7 -4.51 0.22 -1.31
N VAL A 8 -4.25 -0.49 -2.41
CA VAL A 8 -5.26 -1.22 -3.17
C VAL A 8 -5.40 -2.61 -2.58
N THR A 9 -6.58 -2.92 -2.03
CA THR A 9 -6.89 -4.20 -1.38
C THR A 9 -7.78 -5.09 -2.25
N GLY A 10 -7.87 -6.37 -1.93
CA GLY A 10 -8.72 -7.32 -2.62
C GLY A 10 -8.10 -8.72 -2.69
N ALA A 11 -8.92 -9.72 -2.98
CA ALA A 11 -8.47 -11.09 -3.17
C ALA A 11 -7.50 -11.20 -4.37
N VAL A 12 -6.87 -12.37 -4.50
CA VAL A 12 -6.04 -12.68 -5.69
C VAL A 12 -6.88 -12.52 -6.96
N ASP A 13 -6.27 -11.97 -8.01
CA ASP A 13 -6.86 -11.78 -9.35
C ASP A 13 -8.08 -10.84 -9.42
N THR A 14 -8.25 -9.94 -8.46
CA THR A 14 -9.29 -8.89 -8.50
C THR A 14 -8.88 -7.67 -9.30
N GLY A 15 -7.63 -7.58 -9.78
CA GLY A 15 -7.12 -6.47 -10.59
C GLY A 15 -6.40 -5.39 -9.79
N LYS A 16 -5.90 -5.69 -8.60
CA LYS A 16 -5.14 -4.76 -7.74
C LYS A 16 -3.96 -4.11 -8.48
N THR A 17 -3.08 -4.93 -9.05
CA THR A 17 -1.90 -4.47 -9.81
C THR A 17 -2.29 -3.61 -11.02
N THR A 18 -3.38 -3.96 -11.70
CA THR A 18 -3.90 -3.18 -12.83
C THR A 18 -4.36 -1.79 -12.40
N LEU A 19 -5.10 -1.71 -11.27
CA LEU A 19 -5.53 -0.43 -10.72
C LEU A 19 -4.33 0.37 -10.20
N LEU A 20 -3.40 -0.25 -9.48
CA LEU A 20 -2.18 0.40 -8.99
C LEU A 20 -1.40 1.03 -10.14
N ARG A 21 -1.23 0.31 -11.25
CA ARG A 21 -0.61 0.82 -12.48
C ARG A 21 -1.36 2.04 -13.03
N ALA A 22 -2.68 1.96 -13.12
CA ALA A 22 -3.49 3.06 -13.63
C ALA A 22 -3.36 4.31 -12.75
N LEU A 23 -3.44 4.15 -11.43
CA LEU A 23 -3.25 5.24 -10.47
C LEU A 23 -1.85 5.88 -10.60
N ALA A 24 -0.81 5.07 -10.71
CA ALA A 24 0.55 5.56 -10.89
C ALA A 24 0.70 6.34 -12.20
N GLN A 25 0.21 5.81 -13.31
CA GLN A 25 0.36 6.44 -14.64
C GLN A 25 -0.46 7.72 -14.81
N THR A 26 -1.57 7.88 -14.08
CA THR A 26 -2.45 9.05 -14.20
C THR A 26 -2.21 10.09 -13.09
N GLY A 27 -1.77 9.66 -11.91
CA GLY A 27 -1.65 10.50 -10.74
C GLY A 27 -0.25 11.01 -10.43
N ILE A 28 0.79 10.39 -11.00
CA ILE A 28 2.19 10.78 -10.77
C ILE A 28 2.66 11.68 -11.92
N LEU A 29 3.33 12.76 -11.57
CA LEU A 29 3.83 13.71 -12.57
C LEU A 29 5.13 13.18 -13.24
N PRO A 30 5.37 13.50 -14.53
CA PRO A 30 6.52 12.95 -15.26
C PRO A 30 7.90 13.33 -14.70
N HIS A 31 7.99 14.39 -13.93
CA HIS A 31 9.23 14.84 -13.30
C HIS A 31 9.49 14.20 -11.93
N GLU A 32 8.49 13.58 -11.31
CA GLU A 32 8.65 12.90 -10.02
C GLU A 32 9.53 11.65 -10.18
N ARG A 33 10.40 11.45 -9.20
CA ARG A 33 11.24 10.26 -9.10
C ARG A 33 10.44 9.16 -8.45
N VAL A 34 10.17 8.10 -9.20
CA VAL A 34 9.42 6.94 -8.74
C VAL A 34 10.37 5.79 -8.46
N VAL A 35 10.32 5.25 -7.26
CA VAL A 35 10.98 3.98 -6.94
C VAL A 35 9.92 2.91 -6.81
N VAL A 36 10.08 1.82 -7.55
CA VAL A 36 9.20 0.66 -7.52
C VAL A 36 9.94 -0.49 -6.84
N VAL A 37 9.29 -1.07 -5.85
CA VAL A 37 9.73 -2.30 -5.18
C VAL A 37 8.74 -3.40 -5.57
N ASP A 38 9.15 -4.27 -6.49
CA ASP A 38 8.31 -5.32 -7.05
C ASP A 38 9.12 -6.58 -7.33
N ALA A 39 8.55 -7.76 -7.06
CA ALA A 39 9.23 -9.04 -7.24
C ALA A 39 9.37 -9.46 -8.71
N GLY A 40 8.50 -8.99 -9.61
CA GLY A 40 8.36 -9.51 -10.97
C GLY A 40 8.26 -8.48 -12.09
N ASP A 41 8.53 -7.20 -11.84
CA ASP A 41 8.33 -6.11 -12.84
C ASP A 41 6.92 -6.12 -13.47
N GLU A 42 5.91 -6.53 -12.69
CA GLU A 42 4.53 -6.64 -13.17
C GLU A 42 3.88 -5.27 -13.46
N LEU A 43 4.41 -4.20 -12.86
CA LEU A 43 3.82 -2.87 -12.96
C LEU A 43 4.05 -2.19 -14.30
N HIS A 44 5.13 -2.48 -15.04
CA HIS A 44 5.44 -1.93 -16.36
C HIS A 44 5.10 -0.44 -16.52
N LEU A 45 5.68 0.42 -15.69
CA LEU A 45 5.43 1.86 -15.71
C LEU A 45 6.30 2.56 -16.77
N THR A 46 5.78 2.77 -17.97
CA THR A 46 6.56 3.23 -19.15
C THR A 46 6.71 4.75 -19.27
N ARG A 47 5.91 5.55 -18.57
CA ARG A 47 5.90 7.03 -18.70
C ARG A 47 6.59 7.77 -17.56
N LEU A 48 7.12 7.06 -16.58
CA LEU A 48 7.67 7.62 -15.35
C LEU A 48 9.19 7.37 -15.28
N ARG A 49 9.90 8.21 -14.53
CA ARG A 49 11.30 7.96 -14.16
C ARG A 49 11.36 6.87 -13.09
N VAL A 50 11.23 5.63 -13.51
CA VAL A 50 11.14 4.48 -12.61
C VAL A 50 12.53 3.92 -12.33
N ILE A 51 12.81 3.68 -11.07
CA ILE A 51 13.94 2.87 -10.62
C ILE A 51 13.34 1.61 -10.01
N THR A 52 13.44 0.49 -10.72
CA THR A 52 13.01 -0.79 -10.18
C THR A 52 14.08 -1.34 -9.25
N GLN A 53 13.68 -1.75 -8.07
CA GLN A 53 14.52 -2.48 -7.13
C GLN A 53 14.13 -3.95 -7.17
N ALA A 54 14.94 -4.76 -7.84
CA ALA A 54 14.86 -6.22 -7.76
C ALA A 54 15.42 -6.72 -6.42
N GLY A 55 15.02 -7.92 -5.99
CA GLY A 55 15.53 -8.53 -4.78
C GLY A 55 14.52 -8.53 -3.62
N TRP A 56 13.24 -8.47 -3.93
CA TRP A 56 12.14 -8.63 -2.98
C TRP A 56 11.68 -10.09 -2.92
N GLU A 57 12.63 -11.00 -2.91
CA GLU A 57 12.32 -12.40 -2.64
C GLU A 57 11.97 -12.58 -1.15
N ASP A 58 11.31 -13.67 -0.79
CA ASP A 58 10.73 -13.98 0.52
C ASP A 58 11.72 -14.03 1.72
N THR A 59 12.81 -13.28 1.65
CA THR A 59 13.70 -13.06 2.78
C THR A 59 13.07 -12.07 3.74
N GLU A 60 13.02 -12.42 5.01
CA GLU A 60 12.53 -11.56 6.12
C GLU A 60 13.40 -10.30 6.33
N GLU A 61 14.33 -9.99 5.43
CA GLU A 61 15.23 -8.85 5.56
C GLU A 61 14.51 -7.53 5.20
N PRO A 62 14.52 -6.56 6.13
CA PRO A 62 13.82 -5.26 5.94
C PRO A 62 14.50 -4.35 4.92
N ASP A 63 15.49 -4.80 4.18
CA ASP A 63 16.39 -3.94 3.41
C ASP A 63 15.80 -3.33 2.13
N GLY A 64 14.84 -3.97 1.48
CA GLY A 64 14.33 -3.50 0.18
C GLY A 64 13.66 -2.12 0.25
N LEU A 65 12.79 -1.87 1.22
CA LEU A 65 12.13 -0.56 1.39
C LEU A 65 13.12 0.51 1.87
N ARG A 66 14.01 0.17 2.80
CA ARG A 66 15.05 1.10 3.27
C ARG A 66 16.04 1.47 2.17
N GLN A 67 16.40 0.52 1.32
CA GLN A 67 17.25 0.79 0.15
C GLN A 67 16.53 1.67 -0.87
N ALA A 68 15.22 1.45 -1.07
CA ALA A 68 14.39 2.30 -1.91
C ALA A 68 14.38 3.76 -1.43
N LEU A 69 14.26 3.99 -0.12
CA LEU A 69 14.30 5.32 0.49
C LEU A 69 15.65 6.04 0.29
N ARG A 70 16.77 5.31 0.30
CA ARG A 70 18.12 5.90 0.04
C ARG A 70 18.21 6.52 -1.36
N ARG A 71 17.35 6.12 -2.30
CA ARG A 71 17.28 6.71 -3.64
C ARG A 71 16.54 8.02 -3.69
N ARG A 72 16.05 8.51 -2.54
CA ARG A 72 15.29 9.77 -2.38
C ARG A 72 14.15 9.87 -3.38
N PRO A 73 13.18 8.95 -3.34
CA PRO A 73 12.01 8.99 -4.21
C PRO A 73 11.10 10.18 -3.85
N ASP A 74 10.34 10.66 -4.82
CA ASP A 74 9.15 11.48 -4.58
C ASP A 74 7.93 10.57 -4.37
N ARG A 75 7.97 9.38 -5.00
CA ARG A 75 6.94 8.34 -4.91
C ARG A 75 7.55 6.96 -4.70
N LEU A 76 7.00 6.21 -3.77
CA LEU A 76 7.35 4.82 -3.52
C LEU A 76 6.16 3.93 -3.87
N ILE A 77 6.37 2.98 -4.78
CA ILE A 77 5.35 2.02 -5.18
C ILE A 77 5.80 0.63 -4.77
N VAL A 78 4.92 -0.10 -4.07
CA VAL A 78 5.18 -1.49 -3.67
C VAL A 78 4.19 -2.40 -4.38
N GLY A 79 4.68 -3.34 -5.17
CA GLY A 79 3.85 -4.25 -5.97
C GLY A 79 2.86 -5.02 -5.10
N GLU A 80 3.32 -5.70 -4.06
CA GLU A 80 2.47 -6.37 -3.07
C GLU A 80 3.09 -6.34 -1.67
N LEU A 81 2.31 -5.88 -0.69
CA LEU A 81 2.68 -5.93 0.73
C LEU A 81 2.34 -7.30 1.29
N ARG A 82 3.33 -7.98 1.90
CA ARG A 82 3.15 -9.28 2.55
C ARG A 82 3.84 -9.29 3.91
N GLY A 83 3.19 -9.92 4.89
CA GLY A 83 3.75 -10.10 6.22
C GLY A 83 4.18 -8.77 6.87
N THR A 84 5.34 -8.77 7.51
CA THR A 84 5.86 -7.62 8.27
C THR A 84 6.23 -6.42 7.40
N ARG A 85 6.33 -6.56 6.09
CA ARG A 85 6.58 -5.45 5.14
C ARG A 85 5.46 -4.41 5.14
N LEU A 86 4.24 -4.81 5.50
CA LEU A 86 3.16 -3.87 5.74
C LEU A 86 3.50 -2.91 6.89
N LEU A 87 4.18 -3.39 7.93
CA LEU A 87 4.62 -2.55 9.05
C LEU A 87 5.70 -1.56 8.63
N ASP A 88 6.65 -1.97 7.77
CA ASP A 88 7.66 -1.06 7.18
C ASP A 88 7.01 0.02 6.33
N TYR A 89 6.02 -0.34 5.52
CA TYR A 89 5.26 0.61 4.71
C TYR A 89 4.53 1.64 5.59
N LEU A 90 3.90 1.20 6.69
CA LEU A 90 3.26 2.10 7.65
C LEU A 90 4.26 3.03 8.32
N GLU A 91 5.41 2.52 8.76
CA GLU A 91 6.48 3.33 9.35
C GLU A 91 6.94 4.44 8.40
N ILE A 92 7.07 4.13 7.11
CA ILE A 92 7.39 5.13 6.08
C ILE A 92 6.28 6.18 5.96
N GLY A 93 5.02 5.77 5.92
CA GLY A 93 3.87 6.67 5.86
C GLY A 93 3.79 7.62 7.06
N LEU A 94 4.17 7.13 8.25
CA LEU A 94 4.19 7.93 9.48
C LEU A 94 5.38 8.90 9.58
N THR A 95 6.51 8.54 8.98
CA THR A 95 7.78 9.26 9.20
C THR A 95 8.22 10.12 8.01
N THR A 96 7.53 10.00 6.88
CA THR A 96 7.89 10.74 5.66
C THR A 96 6.67 11.41 5.03
N SER A 97 6.93 12.38 4.14
CA SER A 97 5.89 13.00 3.30
C SER A 97 5.89 12.42 1.88
N LEU A 98 6.29 11.16 1.72
CA LEU A 98 6.31 10.50 0.42
C LEU A 98 4.90 10.13 -0.03
N GLY A 99 4.62 10.25 -1.32
CA GLY A 99 3.46 9.59 -1.89
C GLY A 99 3.69 8.08 -1.98
N LEU A 100 2.82 7.31 -1.33
CA LEU A 100 2.94 5.87 -1.20
C LEU A 100 1.81 5.16 -1.93
N LEU A 101 2.14 4.18 -2.76
CA LEU A 101 1.17 3.33 -3.45
C LEU A 101 1.55 1.86 -3.23
N ALA A 102 0.58 1.02 -2.89
CA ALA A 102 0.84 -0.41 -2.73
C ALA A 102 -0.38 -1.27 -3.04
N THR A 103 -0.19 -2.59 -3.19
CA THR A 103 -1.28 -3.55 -3.11
C THR A 103 -1.16 -4.42 -1.86
N LEU A 104 -2.30 -4.90 -1.36
CA LEU A 104 -2.39 -5.80 -0.21
C LEU A 104 -3.46 -6.87 -0.46
N PRO A 105 -3.17 -8.17 -0.26
CA PRO A 105 -4.15 -9.25 -0.41
C PRO A 105 -5.09 -9.32 0.81
N LEU A 106 -5.88 -8.28 1.02
CA LEU A 106 -6.87 -8.16 2.08
C LEU A 106 -8.27 -8.07 1.46
N ARG A 107 -9.19 -8.93 1.88
CA ARG A 107 -10.53 -9.02 1.24
C ARG A 107 -11.46 -7.88 1.64
N GLN A 108 -11.47 -7.55 2.93
CA GLN A 108 -12.34 -6.51 3.50
C GLN A 108 -11.47 -5.40 4.08
N PRO A 109 -11.66 -4.15 3.68
CA PRO A 109 -10.87 -3.04 4.25
C PRO A 109 -11.11 -2.83 5.75
N GLU A 110 -12.23 -3.27 6.29
CA GLU A 110 -12.54 -3.24 7.72
C GLU A 110 -11.60 -4.10 8.55
N ASP A 111 -11.07 -5.19 7.97
CA ASP A 111 -10.14 -6.10 8.65
C ASP A 111 -8.71 -5.53 8.72
N PHE A 112 -8.47 -4.32 8.18
CA PHE A 112 -7.13 -3.78 8.03
C PHE A 112 -6.40 -3.58 9.36
N VAL A 113 -7.09 -3.01 10.35
CA VAL A 113 -6.52 -2.78 11.70
C VAL A 113 -6.18 -4.11 12.37
N ASP A 114 -7.09 -5.09 12.33
CA ASP A 114 -6.85 -6.40 12.93
C ASP A 114 -5.76 -7.19 12.20
N HIS A 115 -5.67 -7.02 10.87
CA HIS A 115 -4.57 -7.60 10.10
C HIS A 115 -3.21 -7.05 10.55
N ILE A 116 -3.10 -5.75 10.80
CA ILE A 116 -1.87 -5.14 11.33
C ILE A 116 -1.60 -5.61 12.75
N ARG A 117 -2.60 -5.63 13.63
CA ARG A 117 -2.46 -6.14 15.01
C ARG A 117 -1.87 -7.55 15.04
N ALA A 118 -2.31 -8.43 14.14
CA ALA A 118 -1.80 -9.79 14.04
C ALA A 118 -0.31 -9.87 13.60
N LEU A 119 0.23 -8.81 12.99
CA LEU A 119 1.63 -8.75 12.55
C LEU A 119 2.57 -8.15 13.61
N LEU A 120 2.07 -7.31 14.53
CA LEU A 120 2.87 -6.59 15.52
C LEU A 120 3.78 -7.50 16.37
N PRO A 121 3.30 -8.65 16.91
CA PRO A 121 4.14 -9.53 17.71
C PRO A 121 5.37 -10.07 16.98
N ARG A 122 5.28 -10.22 15.66
CA ARG A 122 6.38 -10.72 14.81
C ARG A 122 7.55 -9.76 14.68
N ARG A 123 7.33 -8.47 14.95
CA ARG A 123 8.34 -7.43 14.81
C ARG A 123 8.79 -6.80 16.12
N GLN A 124 8.27 -7.24 17.26
CA GLN A 124 8.51 -6.60 18.56
C GLN A 124 8.22 -5.07 18.55
N TRP A 125 7.23 -4.66 17.80
CA TRP A 125 6.81 -3.26 17.75
C TRP A 125 6.05 -2.95 19.05
N ALA A 126 6.69 -2.22 19.94
CA ALA A 126 6.14 -1.86 21.25
C ALA A 126 5.11 -0.71 21.12
N LEU A 127 4.03 -0.94 20.36
CA LEU A 127 2.91 -0.01 20.30
C LEU A 127 1.84 -0.45 21.30
N PRO A 128 1.35 0.44 22.18
CA PRO A 128 0.14 0.19 22.92
C PRO A 128 -1.01 -0.14 21.98
N GLU A 129 -1.78 -1.15 22.30
CA GLU A 129 -2.82 -1.70 21.42
C GLU A 129 -3.88 -0.66 21.04
N ASP A 130 -4.18 0.26 21.95
CA ASP A 130 -5.08 1.40 21.79
C ASP A 130 -4.55 2.48 20.83
N MET A 131 -3.23 2.56 20.63
CA MET A 131 -2.60 3.52 19.71
C MET A 131 -2.47 3.01 18.27
N VAL A 132 -2.61 1.72 18.04
CA VAL A 132 -2.40 1.10 16.72
C VAL A 132 -3.33 1.71 15.66
N ALA A 133 -4.61 1.82 15.94
CA ALA A 133 -5.59 2.37 15.01
C ALA A 133 -5.32 3.85 14.68
N ALA A 134 -4.96 4.64 15.69
CA ALA A 134 -4.62 6.06 15.51
C ALA A 134 -3.39 6.22 14.61
N GLN A 135 -2.36 5.40 14.79
CA GLN A 135 -1.17 5.44 13.93
C GLN A 135 -1.45 4.98 12.51
N ILE A 136 -2.26 3.92 12.34
CA ILE A 136 -2.68 3.47 11.01
C ILE A 136 -3.38 4.61 10.25
N SER A 137 -4.31 5.32 10.91
CA SER A 137 -5.05 6.43 10.28
C SER A 137 -4.18 7.64 9.91
N GLN A 138 -2.99 7.76 10.50
CA GLN A 138 -2.00 8.77 10.13
C GLN A 138 -1.06 8.31 9.02
N GLY A 139 -0.80 7.01 8.91
CA GLY A 139 0.14 6.44 7.95
C GLY A 139 -0.51 5.93 6.66
N VAL A 140 -1.86 5.84 6.60
CA VAL A 140 -2.61 5.41 5.42
C VAL A 140 -3.84 6.29 5.23
N ASP A 141 -3.91 6.97 4.09
CA ASP A 141 -5.01 7.87 3.77
C ASP A 141 -6.22 7.14 3.18
N LEU A 142 -5.99 6.17 2.29
CA LEU A 142 -7.06 5.46 1.59
C LEU A 142 -6.77 3.97 1.42
N LEU A 143 -7.83 3.18 1.60
CA LEU A 143 -7.89 1.78 1.14
C LEU A 143 -8.89 1.70 -0.02
N ILE A 144 -8.46 1.13 -1.15
CA ILE A 144 -9.31 0.94 -2.34
C ILE A 144 -9.57 -0.56 -2.50
N ALA A 145 -10.81 -0.99 -2.22
CA ALA A 145 -11.19 -2.39 -2.26
C ALA A 145 -11.62 -2.82 -3.68
N MET A 146 -10.85 -3.76 -4.24
CA MET A 146 -11.14 -4.39 -5.53
C MET A 146 -11.90 -5.70 -5.36
N GLN A 147 -12.96 -5.89 -6.12
CA GLN A 147 -13.74 -7.12 -6.13
C GLN A 147 -14.10 -7.55 -7.56
N ARG A 148 -14.55 -8.81 -7.70
CA ARG A 148 -15.25 -9.26 -8.90
C ARG A 148 -16.76 -9.24 -8.65
N ASP A 149 -17.52 -8.72 -9.59
CA ASP A 149 -18.98 -8.81 -9.56
C ASP A 149 -19.47 -10.24 -9.86
N LYS A 150 -20.77 -10.45 -9.78
CA LYS A 150 -21.42 -11.76 -10.07
C LYS A 150 -21.16 -12.24 -11.51
N ARG A 151 -20.75 -11.35 -12.42
CA ARG A 151 -20.39 -11.66 -13.81
C ARG A 151 -18.88 -11.83 -14.01
N GLY A 152 -18.08 -11.83 -12.93
CA GLY A 152 -16.64 -11.96 -12.96
C GLY A 152 -15.88 -10.69 -13.35
N ARG A 153 -16.54 -9.54 -13.55
CA ARG A 153 -15.90 -8.28 -13.94
C ARG A 153 -15.23 -7.65 -12.73
N ARG A 154 -14.00 -7.16 -12.92
CA ARG A 154 -13.23 -6.44 -11.91
C ARG A 154 -13.78 -5.04 -11.72
N ARG A 155 -13.96 -4.62 -10.46
CA ARG A 155 -14.46 -3.29 -10.12
C ARG A 155 -13.86 -2.79 -8.82
N VAL A 156 -13.85 -1.47 -8.64
CA VAL A 156 -13.67 -0.84 -7.34
C VAL A 156 -15.00 -0.99 -6.60
N ALA A 157 -15.01 -1.79 -5.54
CA ALA A 157 -16.21 -1.99 -4.75
C ALA A 157 -16.39 -0.88 -3.70
N ARG A 158 -15.29 -0.43 -3.08
CA ARG A 158 -15.31 0.62 -2.07
C ARG A 158 -13.99 1.38 -2.03
N VAL A 159 -14.07 2.63 -1.62
CA VAL A 159 -12.93 3.45 -1.19
C VAL A 159 -13.22 3.90 0.23
N VAL A 160 -12.31 3.60 1.15
CA VAL A 160 -12.48 3.93 2.56
C VAL A 160 -11.24 4.61 3.12
N GLN A 161 -11.43 5.40 4.17
CA GLN A 161 -10.39 6.02 4.97
C GLN A 161 -10.33 5.35 6.35
N PRO A 162 -9.18 4.85 6.80
CA PRO A 162 -9.02 4.40 8.18
C PRO A 162 -9.22 5.56 9.17
N LEU A 163 -9.87 5.29 10.29
CA LEU A 163 -10.11 6.27 11.35
C LEU A 163 -9.34 5.91 12.62
N PRO A 164 -9.06 6.90 13.50
CA PRO A 164 -8.28 6.69 14.73
C PRO A 164 -8.93 5.73 15.73
N ASP A 165 -10.24 5.52 15.65
CA ASP A 165 -11.00 4.58 16.48
C ASP A 165 -10.96 3.14 15.98
N GLY A 166 -10.26 2.88 14.86
CA GLY A 166 -10.15 1.57 14.23
C GLY A 166 -11.28 1.24 13.24
N THR A 167 -12.25 2.12 13.09
CA THR A 167 -13.28 1.99 12.07
C THR A 167 -12.82 2.55 10.71
N VAL A 168 -13.66 2.46 9.69
CA VAL A 168 -13.38 3.05 8.38
C VAL A 168 -14.51 3.99 7.96
N ARG A 169 -14.17 5.12 7.37
CA ARG A 169 -15.12 6.03 6.74
C ARG A 169 -15.20 5.73 5.25
N THR A 170 -16.39 5.38 4.75
CA THR A 170 -16.62 5.14 3.33
C THR A 170 -16.65 6.47 2.57
N ALA A 171 -15.75 6.61 1.59
CA ALA A 171 -15.76 7.71 0.64
C ALA A 171 -16.52 7.35 -0.65
N PHE A 172 -16.51 6.07 -1.04
CA PHE A 172 -17.25 5.53 -2.19
C PHE A 172 -17.63 4.07 -1.94
N ALA A 173 -18.84 3.70 -2.36
CA ALA A 173 -19.31 2.31 -2.43
C ALA A 173 -20.17 2.12 -3.70
N ASP A 174 -19.95 0.97 -4.41
CA ASP A 174 -20.69 0.56 -5.64
C ASP A 174 -21.61 -0.64 -5.35
#